data_5600db454e6214b5a28942187ef66db3
#
_entry.id   5600db454e6214b5a28942187ef66db3
#
_cell.length_a   1.000
_cell.length_b   1.000
_cell.length_c   1.000
_cell.angle_alpha   90.00
_cell.angle_beta   90.00
_cell.angle_gamma   90.00
#
_symmetry.space_group_name_H-M   'P 1'
#
loop_
_entity.id
_entity.type
_entity.pdbx_description
1 polymer ?
#
loop_
_entity_poly.entity_id
_entity_poly.type
_entity_poly.pdbx_seq_one_letter_code
_entity_poly.pdbx_strand_id
1 'polypeptide(L)'
;MPCVMINNLSLDYKSIITFDNLFNAYLCARKGKRHKRYVLEFELNLGKNLSDLYNDLINHTYRPKPCREFDIWCKAGQKQRHITAPNFRDLIVEFCVYNAIYNAFDKTLIHDSYGCRRGKGTSHCADRCHQFVRRYNSNLYYLQIDIRKYYYSLDHKILKHALNRVIKDTDVLDLIMMFISNRERGVNVGSLIAQFCGIIYL
;
A
#
# COMPACT_ATOMS: atom_id res chain seq x y z
N MET A 1 15.16 10.95 -7.06
CA MET A 1 14.07 11.93 -7.12
C MET A 1 12.97 11.42 -6.20
N PRO A 2 12.41 12.24 -5.31
CA PRO A 2 11.22 11.85 -4.57
C PRO A 2 10.08 11.56 -5.57
N CYS A 3 9.28 10.54 -5.27
CA CYS A 3 8.03 10.30 -6.01
C CYS A 3 7.23 11.60 -5.99
N VAL A 4 6.86 12.13 -7.16
CA VAL A 4 6.11 13.39 -7.25
C VAL A 4 4.84 13.23 -6.45
N MET A 5 4.70 14.03 -5.39
CA MET A 5 3.48 14.07 -4.59
C MET A 5 2.43 14.85 -5.36
N ILE A 6 1.37 14.19 -5.75
CA ILE A 6 0.22 14.84 -6.36
C ILE A 6 -0.56 15.50 -5.22
N ASN A 7 -0.27 16.79 -5.00
CA ASN A 7 -1.00 17.59 -4.03
C ASN A 7 -2.33 18.05 -4.66
N ASN A 8 -3.45 17.83 -3.96
CA ASN A 8 -4.81 18.28 -4.29
C ASN A 8 -5.53 17.58 -5.46
N LEU A 9 -5.30 16.28 -5.69
CA LEU A 9 -6.19 15.52 -6.57
C LEU A 9 -7.55 15.33 -5.87
N SER A 10 -8.64 15.53 -6.58
CA SER A 10 -9.92 14.99 -6.15
C SER A 10 -9.80 13.47 -6.12
N LEU A 11 -10.38 12.81 -5.12
CA LEU A 11 -10.30 11.36 -4.97
C LEU A 11 -11.35 10.66 -5.86
N ASP A 12 -11.51 11.16 -7.09
CA ASP A 12 -12.36 10.51 -8.11
C ASP A 12 -11.51 9.68 -9.08
N TYR A 13 -12.14 8.67 -9.66
CA TYR A 13 -11.49 7.70 -10.52
C TYR A 13 -10.77 8.35 -11.72
N LYS A 14 -11.43 9.31 -12.38
CA LYS A 14 -10.89 9.98 -13.58
C LYS A 14 -9.65 10.81 -13.30
N SER A 15 -9.60 11.47 -12.14
CA SER A 15 -8.42 12.26 -11.74
C SER A 15 -7.26 11.39 -11.25
N ILE A 16 -7.56 10.22 -10.68
CA ILE A 16 -6.53 9.24 -10.27
C ILE A 16 -5.96 8.52 -11.49
N ILE A 17 -6.82 8.02 -12.38
CA ILE A 17 -6.42 7.24 -13.54
C ILE A 17 -6.11 8.17 -14.71
N THR A 18 -4.92 8.75 -14.67
CA THR A 18 -4.33 9.51 -15.78
C THR A 18 -3.04 8.84 -16.25
N PHE A 19 -2.67 9.04 -17.50
CA PHE A 19 -1.43 8.46 -18.03
C PHE A 19 -0.20 8.94 -17.24
N ASP A 20 -0.16 10.22 -16.84
CA ASP A 20 0.93 10.81 -16.05
C ASP A 20 1.03 10.18 -14.66
N ASN A 21 -0.10 9.96 -13.99
CA ASN A 21 -0.11 9.27 -12.69
C ASN A 21 0.37 7.83 -12.83
N LEU A 22 -0.05 7.15 -13.90
CA LEU A 22 0.35 5.77 -14.15
C LEU A 22 1.85 5.67 -14.47
N PHE A 23 2.39 6.60 -15.26
CA PHE A 23 3.82 6.68 -15.54
C PHE A 23 4.63 6.98 -14.26
N ASN A 24 4.18 7.92 -13.42
CA ASN A 24 4.81 8.20 -12.14
C ASN A 24 4.74 6.99 -11.18
N ALA A 25 3.63 6.26 -11.19
CA ALA A 25 3.47 5.02 -10.43
C ALA A 25 4.43 3.92 -10.92
N TYR A 26 4.63 3.79 -12.24
CA TYR A 26 5.65 2.91 -12.79
C TYR A 26 7.05 3.26 -12.28
N LEU A 27 7.42 4.55 -12.26
CA LEU A 27 8.72 4.97 -11.73
C LEU A 27 8.90 4.60 -10.25
N CYS A 28 7.82 4.66 -9.45
CA CYS A 28 7.82 4.20 -8.07
C CYS A 28 7.95 2.68 -7.96
N ALA A 29 7.18 1.93 -8.76
CA ALA A 29 7.13 0.47 -8.72
C ALA A 29 8.48 -0.17 -9.09
N ARG A 30 9.22 0.43 -10.05
CA ARG A 30 10.53 -0.06 -10.50
C ARG A 30 11.68 0.23 -9.55
N LYS A 31 11.51 1.16 -8.60
CA LYS A 31 12.58 1.58 -7.68
C LYS A 31 13.10 0.39 -6.88
N GLY A 32 14.43 0.17 -6.92
CA GLY A 32 15.08 -0.97 -6.26
C GLY A 32 14.86 -2.33 -6.97
N LYS A 33 14.16 -2.37 -8.11
CA LYS A 33 13.82 -3.60 -8.84
C LYS A 33 14.28 -3.59 -10.31
N ARG A 34 15.01 -2.58 -10.76
CA ARG A 34 15.44 -2.39 -12.16
C ARG A 34 16.19 -3.57 -12.77
N HIS A 35 16.91 -4.35 -11.95
CA HIS A 35 17.66 -5.53 -12.37
C HIS A 35 16.80 -6.81 -12.42
N LYS A 36 15.54 -6.74 -12.01
CA LYS A 36 14.66 -7.91 -12.01
C LYS A 36 14.13 -8.18 -13.40
N ARG A 37 14.21 -9.45 -13.82
CA ARG A 37 13.80 -9.90 -15.15
C ARG A 37 12.38 -9.43 -15.53
N TYR A 38 11.42 -9.57 -14.65
CA TYR A 38 10.03 -9.16 -14.91
C TYR A 38 9.85 -7.64 -15.09
N VAL A 39 10.76 -6.81 -14.53
CA VAL A 39 10.78 -5.36 -14.78
C VAL A 39 11.36 -5.09 -16.15
N LEU A 40 12.51 -5.70 -16.48
CA LEU A 40 13.14 -5.57 -17.80
C LEU A 40 12.20 -6.01 -18.93
N GLU A 41 11.52 -7.15 -18.77
CA GLU A 41 10.52 -7.65 -19.74
C GLU A 41 9.37 -6.64 -19.93
N PHE A 42 8.90 -6.00 -18.88
CA PHE A 42 7.88 -4.94 -19.00
C PHE A 42 8.43 -3.69 -19.71
N GLU A 43 9.68 -3.33 -19.46
CA GLU A 43 10.35 -2.15 -20.03
C GLU A 43 10.70 -2.31 -21.51
N LEU A 44 10.86 -3.53 -22.04
CA LEU A 44 11.09 -3.78 -23.47
C LEU A 44 10.01 -3.15 -24.37
N ASN A 45 8.77 -3.12 -23.89
CA ASN A 45 7.64 -2.51 -24.61
C ASN A 45 6.90 -1.52 -23.71
N LEU A 46 7.63 -0.66 -22.99
CA LEU A 46 7.11 0.20 -21.95
C LEU A 46 5.91 1.03 -22.39
N GLY A 47 6.01 1.72 -23.54
CA GLY A 47 4.95 2.58 -24.05
C GLY A 47 3.66 1.79 -24.31
N LYS A 48 3.78 0.66 -25.02
CA LYS A 48 2.64 -0.22 -25.28
C LYS A 48 2.03 -0.76 -23.98
N ASN A 49 2.86 -1.30 -23.09
CA ASN A 49 2.39 -1.91 -21.84
C ASN A 49 1.68 -0.91 -20.92
N LEU A 50 2.15 0.35 -20.89
CA LEU A 50 1.47 1.40 -20.10
C LEU A 50 0.19 1.87 -20.81
N SER A 51 0.17 1.99 -22.15
CA SER A 51 -1.02 2.35 -22.90
C SER A 51 -2.12 1.30 -22.76
N ASP A 52 -1.76 0.02 -22.89
CA ASP A 52 -2.70 -1.09 -22.71
C ASP A 52 -3.27 -1.09 -21.29
N LEU A 53 -2.41 -0.89 -20.26
CA LEU A 53 -2.85 -0.80 -18.87
C LEU A 53 -3.77 0.40 -18.62
N TYR A 54 -3.46 1.55 -19.19
CA TYR A 54 -4.28 2.75 -19.12
C TYR A 54 -5.66 2.53 -19.75
N ASN A 55 -5.69 1.94 -20.95
CA ASN A 55 -6.92 1.62 -21.65
C ASN A 55 -7.79 0.62 -20.86
N ASP A 56 -7.18 -0.41 -20.27
CA ASP A 56 -7.89 -1.37 -19.42
C ASP A 56 -8.55 -0.68 -18.22
N LEU A 57 -7.86 0.27 -17.60
CA LEU A 57 -8.39 1.03 -16.46
C LEU A 57 -9.51 1.96 -16.88
N ILE A 58 -9.33 2.76 -17.93
CA ILE A 58 -10.35 3.70 -18.42
C ILE A 58 -11.64 2.99 -18.86
N ASN A 59 -11.49 1.83 -19.50
CA ASN A 59 -12.64 1.03 -19.96
C ASN A 59 -13.22 0.12 -18.87
N HIS A 60 -12.74 0.17 -17.63
CA HIS A 60 -13.15 -0.69 -16.51
C HIS A 60 -13.01 -2.21 -16.80
N THR A 61 -12.14 -2.56 -17.76
CA THR A 61 -11.83 -3.96 -18.12
C THR A 61 -10.64 -4.52 -17.34
N TYR A 62 -9.96 -3.67 -16.57
CA TYR A 62 -8.82 -4.09 -15.76
C TYR A 62 -9.18 -5.22 -14.80
N ARG A 63 -8.32 -6.26 -14.79
CA ARG A 63 -8.37 -7.33 -13.78
C ARG A 63 -6.95 -7.61 -13.31
N PRO A 64 -6.70 -7.71 -12.01
CA PRO A 64 -5.40 -8.10 -11.46
C PRO A 64 -5.01 -9.50 -11.95
N LYS A 65 -3.73 -9.70 -12.24
CA LYS A 65 -3.18 -11.01 -12.54
C LYS A 65 -2.94 -11.80 -11.25
N PRO A 66 -2.86 -13.14 -11.31
CA PRO A 66 -2.51 -13.94 -10.16
C PRO A 66 -1.21 -13.47 -9.52
N CYS A 67 -1.23 -13.35 -8.19
CA CYS A 67 -0.05 -13.02 -7.41
C CYS A 67 0.99 -14.16 -7.48
N ARG A 68 2.27 -13.81 -7.28
CA ARG A 68 3.32 -14.79 -7.06
C ARG A 68 3.42 -15.08 -5.57
N GLU A 69 3.41 -16.35 -5.24
CA GLU A 69 3.54 -16.80 -3.85
C GLU A 69 4.92 -17.40 -3.62
N PHE A 70 5.55 -17.01 -2.53
CA PHE A 70 6.86 -17.56 -2.11
C PHE A 70 7.09 -17.29 -0.62
N ASP A 71 7.94 -18.13 -0.04
CA ASP A 71 8.31 -18.00 1.35
C ASP A 71 9.66 -17.28 1.49
N ILE A 72 9.76 -16.43 2.48
CA ILE A 72 11.00 -15.76 2.87
C ILE A 72 11.31 -16.02 4.34
N TRP A 73 12.60 -16.21 4.64
CA TRP A 73 13.05 -16.26 6.01
C TRP A 73 13.26 -14.84 6.56
N CYS A 74 12.48 -14.45 7.55
CA CYS A 74 12.60 -13.16 8.22
C CYS A 74 13.61 -13.27 9.37
N LYS A 75 14.85 -12.75 9.17
CA LYS A 75 15.92 -12.80 10.18
C LYS A 75 15.53 -12.10 11.48
N ALA A 76 14.87 -10.94 11.39
CA ALA A 76 14.48 -10.15 12.56
C ALA A 76 13.47 -10.86 13.48
N GLY A 77 12.63 -11.72 12.94
CA GLY A 77 11.65 -12.48 13.72
C GLY A 77 11.92 -13.97 13.77
N GLN A 78 13.04 -14.44 13.22
CA GLN A 78 13.43 -15.86 13.14
C GLN A 78 12.29 -16.78 12.69
N LYS A 79 11.52 -16.32 11.69
CA LYS A 79 10.35 -17.06 11.19
C LYS A 79 10.22 -16.99 9.68
N GLN A 80 9.66 -18.02 9.12
CA GLN A 80 9.23 -18.06 7.72
C GLN A 80 7.98 -17.19 7.54
N ARG A 81 7.96 -16.42 6.47
CA ARG A 81 6.79 -15.62 6.07
C ARG A 81 6.38 -15.98 4.66
N HIS A 82 5.12 -16.32 4.50
CA HIS A 82 4.51 -16.48 3.20
C HIS A 82 4.16 -15.11 2.62
N ILE A 83 4.65 -14.84 1.39
CA ILE A 83 4.48 -13.57 0.69
C ILE A 83 3.64 -13.81 -0.55
N THR A 84 2.60 -13.01 -0.71
CA THR A 84 1.73 -12.97 -1.89
C THR A 84 2.01 -11.67 -2.64
N ALA A 85 3.00 -11.68 -3.54
CA ALA A 85 3.45 -10.49 -4.25
C ALA A 85 2.64 -10.26 -5.54
N PRO A 86 2.13 -9.04 -5.78
CA PRO A 86 1.42 -8.72 -7.01
C PRO A 86 2.33 -8.82 -8.23
N ASN A 87 1.73 -9.01 -9.42
CA ASN A 87 2.43 -8.87 -10.68
C ASN A 87 2.95 -7.44 -10.85
N PHE A 88 4.02 -7.23 -11.61
CA PHE A 88 4.62 -5.88 -11.77
C PHE A 88 3.64 -4.88 -12.39
N ARG A 89 2.82 -5.30 -13.36
CA ARG A 89 1.74 -4.51 -13.94
C ARG A 89 0.76 -4.04 -12.88
N ASP A 90 0.36 -4.93 -12.00
CA ASP A 90 -0.61 -4.65 -10.95
C ASP A 90 -0.01 -3.80 -9.83
N LEU A 91 1.28 -3.99 -9.54
CA LEU A 91 2.01 -3.13 -8.61
C LEU A 91 2.04 -1.66 -9.08
N ILE A 92 2.07 -1.40 -10.40
CA ILE A 92 1.96 -0.05 -10.95
C ILE A 92 0.60 0.56 -10.60
N VAL A 93 -0.49 -0.20 -10.77
CA VAL A 93 -1.83 0.27 -10.41
C VAL A 93 -1.96 0.51 -8.89
N GLU A 94 -1.41 -0.40 -8.07
CA GLU A 94 -1.36 -0.19 -6.62
C GLU A 94 -0.64 1.12 -6.26
N PHE A 95 0.51 1.42 -6.89
CA PHE A 95 1.21 2.69 -6.65
C PHE A 95 0.42 3.90 -7.16
N CYS A 96 -0.30 3.78 -8.28
CA CYS A 96 -1.13 4.85 -8.81
C CYS A 96 -2.21 5.25 -7.79
N VAL A 97 -2.96 4.29 -7.32
CA VAL A 97 -4.01 4.50 -6.31
C VAL A 97 -3.41 4.96 -4.98
N TYR A 98 -2.38 4.27 -4.47
CA TYR A 98 -1.73 4.61 -3.21
C TYR A 98 -1.22 6.05 -3.19
N ASN A 99 -0.55 6.51 -4.25
CA ASN A 99 -0.02 7.87 -4.31
C ASN A 99 -1.13 8.92 -4.27
N ALA A 100 -2.29 8.65 -4.85
CA ALA A 100 -3.43 9.54 -4.86
C ALA A 100 -4.12 9.64 -3.49
N ILE A 101 -4.35 8.49 -2.84
CA ILE A 101 -5.13 8.45 -1.59
C ILE A 101 -4.29 8.70 -0.34
N TYR A 102 -2.96 8.54 -0.41
CA TYR A 102 -2.08 8.57 0.76
C TYR A 102 -2.27 9.80 1.64
N ASN A 103 -2.21 10.99 1.05
CA ASN A 103 -2.26 12.25 1.82
C ASN A 103 -3.61 12.45 2.53
N ALA A 104 -4.70 11.97 1.93
CA ALA A 104 -6.03 12.08 2.53
C ALA A 104 -6.14 11.21 3.78
N PHE A 105 -5.64 9.98 3.71
CA PHE A 105 -5.66 9.06 4.86
C PHE A 105 -4.58 9.38 5.90
N ASP A 106 -3.39 9.85 5.50
CA ASP A 106 -2.32 10.18 6.46
C ASP A 106 -2.77 11.26 7.46
N LYS A 107 -3.63 12.18 7.03
CA LYS A 107 -4.23 13.21 7.89
C LYS A 107 -5.21 12.66 8.94
N THR A 108 -5.76 11.47 8.72
CA THR A 108 -6.71 10.83 9.66
C THR A 108 -5.99 9.97 10.71
N LEU A 109 -4.73 9.63 10.48
CA LEU A 109 -3.96 8.78 11.37
C LEU A 109 -3.45 9.57 12.58
N ILE A 110 -3.44 8.91 13.74
CA ILE A 110 -2.85 9.48 14.95
C ILE A 110 -1.37 9.83 14.75
N HIS A 111 -0.89 10.86 15.48
CA HIS A 111 0.48 11.35 15.30
C HIS A 111 1.52 10.23 15.52
N ASP A 112 1.36 9.41 16.54
CA ASP A 112 2.33 8.37 16.92
C ASP A 112 2.08 7.01 16.25
N SER A 113 1.50 6.99 15.04
CA SER A 113 1.47 5.85 14.14
C SER A 113 2.70 5.86 13.23
N TYR A 114 3.49 4.76 13.18
CA TYR A 114 4.79 4.69 12.51
C TYR A 114 4.86 3.60 11.42
N GLY A 115 3.88 2.74 11.31
CA GLY A 115 3.83 1.68 10.28
C GLY A 115 3.54 2.25 8.89
N CYS A 116 4.38 1.93 7.89
CA CYS A 116 4.18 2.25 6.46
C CYS A 116 3.87 3.72 6.14
N ARG A 117 4.23 4.66 7.01
CA ARG A 117 4.05 6.10 6.80
C ARG A 117 5.31 6.74 6.25
N ARG A 118 5.12 7.66 5.28
CA ARG A 118 6.23 8.44 4.70
C ARG A 118 6.83 9.37 5.75
N GLY A 119 8.17 9.42 5.81
CA GLY A 119 8.88 10.23 6.80
C GLY A 119 8.78 9.73 8.26
N LYS A 120 8.09 8.61 8.49
CA LYS A 120 8.02 7.94 9.79
C LYS A 120 8.47 6.48 9.63
N GLY A 121 9.29 6.02 10.55
CA GLY A 121 9.83 4.66 10.52
C GLY A 121 10.35 4.26 11.89
N THR A 122 11.01 3.12 11.96
CA THR A 122 11.50 2.55 13.24
C THR A 122 12.38 3.52 14.03
N SER A 123 13.27 4.27 13.35
CA SER A 123 14.11 5.26 14.03
C SER A 123 13.29 6.38 14.68
N HIS A 124 12.34 6.98 13.94
CA HIS A 124 11.46 8.01 14.49
C HIS A 124 10.59 7.48 15.64
N CYS A 125 10.14 6.22 15.54
CA CYS A 125 9.42 5.56 16.63
C CYS A 125 10.30 5.43 17.88
N ALA A 126 11.55 4.99 17.74
CA ALA A 126 12.49 4.88 18.84
C ALA A 126 12.80 6.25 19.48
N ASP A 127 13.05 7.28 18.68
CA ASP A 127 13.29 8.64 19.16
C ASP A 127 12.09 9.17 19.96
N ARG A 128 10.88 8.90 19.47
CA ARG A 128 9.65 9.28 20.16
C ARG A 128 9.48 8.53 21.48
N CYS A 129 9.77 7.24 21.48
CA CYS A 129 9.78 6.44 22.71
C CYS A 129 10.77 7.00 23.74
N HIS A 130 11.99 7.33 23.32
CA HIS A 130 12.99 7.98 24.18
C HIS A 130 12.50 9.31 24.76
N GLN A 131 11.77 10.12 23.96
CA GLN A 131 11.16 11.37 24.46
C GLN A 131 10.13 11.11 25.56
N PHE A 132 9.31 10.08 25.43
CA PHE A 132 8.36 9.69 26.49
C PHE A 132 9.11 9.23 27.75
N VAL A 133 10.11 8.36 27.61
CA VAL A 133 10.89 7.86 28.74
C VAL A 133 11.57 8.99 29.50
N ARG A 134 12.17 9.96 28.79
CA ARG A 134 12.84 11.10 29.44
C ARG A 134 11.91 12.05 30.20
N ARG A 135 10.61 12.09 29.87
CA ARG A 135 9.64 12.94 30.58
C ARG A 135 9.27 12.42 31.96
N TYR A 136 9.48 11.14 32.20
CA TYR A 136 9.08 10.45 33.42
C TYR A 136 10.34 9.97 34.16
N ASN A 137 10.68 10.59 35.27
CA ASN A 137 11.95 10.41 35.96
C ASN A 137 12.07 9.15 36.83
N SER A 138 11.07 8.25 36.87
CA SER A 138 11.11 7.06 37.72
C SER A 138 10.08 6.02 37.31
N ASN A 139 10.32 4.76 37.65
CA ASN A 139 9.41 3.60 37.57
C ASN A 139 8.40 3.62 36.42
N LEU A 140 8.91 3.44 35.21
CA LEU A 140 8.08 3.38 34.01
C LEU A 140 7.58 1.96 33.79
N TYR A 141 6.29 1.85 33.48
CA TYR A 141 5.69 0.63 32.99
C TYR A 141 5.34 0.82 31.52
N TYR A 142 5.50 -0.22 30.74
CA TYR A 142 5.01 -0.25 29.36
C TYR A 142 4.12 -1.46 29.12
N LEU A 143 3.10 -1.30 28.30
CA LEU A 143 2.24 -2.38 27.84
C LEU A 143 2.52 -2.62 26.35
N GLN A 144 2.92 -3.84 26.02
CA GLN A 144 3.10 -4.27 24.63
C GLN A 144 1.92 -5.15 24.22
N ILE A 145 1.26 -4.76 23.13
CA ILE A 145 0.11 -5.49 22.58
C ILE A 145 0.44 -5.87 21.13
N ASP A 146 0.13 -7.10 20.75
CA ASP A 146 0.22 -7.56 19.36
C ASP A 146 -1.05 -8.32 18.96
N ILE A 147 -1.57 -8.03 17.76
CA ILE A 147 -2.79 -8.67 17.27
C ILE A 147 -2.40 -9.93 16.48
N ARG A 148 -2.77 -11.09 17.01
CA ARG A 148 -2.48 -12.37 16.37
C ARG A 148 -3.08 -12.44 14.96
N LYS A 149 -2.25 -12.76 13.97
CA LYS A 149 -2.65 -12.91 12.55
C LYS A 149 -3.42 -11.71 12.01
N TYR A 150 -3.04 -10.49 12.40
CA TYR A 150 -3.73 -9.25 12.08
C TYR A 150 -4.20 -9.17 10.62
N TYR A 151 -3.27 -9.25 9.65
CA TYR A 151 -3.59 -9.13 8.23
C TYR A 151 -4.53 -10.22 7.70
N TYR A 152 -4.59 -11.38 8.33
CA TYR A 152 -5.48 -12.47 7.94
C TYR A 152 -6.88 -12.38 8.56
N SER A 153 -7.07 -11.51 9.56
CA SER A 153 -8.33 -11.36 10.31
C SER A 153 -9.17 -10.18 9.87
N LEU A 154 -8.64 -9.29 9.00
CA LEU A 154 -9.32 -8.08 8.56
C LEU A 154 -10.65 -8.42 7.87
N ASP A 155 -11.74 -7.81 8.35
CA ASP A 155 -13.06 -7.94 7.74
C ASP A 155 -13.22 -6.95 6.60
N HIS A 156 -13.57 -7.44 5.40
CA HIS A 156 -13.65 -6.61 4.21
C HIS A 156 -14.79 -5.59 4.25
N LYS A 157 -15.90 -5.89 4.95
CA LYS A 157 -17.03 -4.96 5.10
C LYS A 157 -16.63 -3.77 5.95
N ILE A 158 -15.97 -4.04 7.08
CA ILE A 158 -15.46 -3.01 7.98
C ILE A 158 -14.40 -2.17 7.25
N LEU A 159 -13.48 -2.82 6.54
CA LEU A 159 -12.46 -2.13 5.77
C LEU A 159 -13.06 -1.23 4.68
N LYS A 160 -14.01 -1.75 3.88
CA LYS A 160 -14.70 -0.96 2.86
C LYS A 160 -15.43 0.24 3.49
N HIS A 161 -16.05 0.06 4.65
CA HIS A 161 -16.69 1.15 5.40
C HIS A 161 -15.66 2.21 5.84
N ALA A 162 -14.52 1.80 6.39
CA ALA A 162 -13.46 2.72 6.81
C ALA A 162 -12.90 3.52 5.62
N LEU A 163 -12.65 2.87 4.47
CA LEU A 163 -12.22 3.51 3.24
C LEU A 163 -13.25 4.52 2.73
N ASN A 164 -14.55 4.17 2.78
CA ASN A 164 -15.64 5.04 2.31
C ASN A 164 -15.83 6.32 3.14
N ARG A 165 -15.24 6.40 4.33
CA ARG A 165 -15.23 7.66 5.10
C ARG A 165 -14.48 8.78 4.37
N VAL A 166 -13.45 8.42 3.61
CA VAL A 166 -12.55 9.35 2.92
C VAL A 166 -12.77 9.33 1.41
N ILE A 167 -12.90 8.14 0.80
CA ILE A 167 -13.09 7.95 -0.64
C ILE A 167 -14.58 7.78 -0.89
N LYS A 168 -15.18 8.69 -1.68
CA LYS A 168 -16.62 8.66 -2.01
C LYS A 168 -16.91 8.02 -3.37
N ASP A 169 -15.90 7.99 -4.23
CA ASP A 169 -15.98 7.38 -5.55
C ASP A 169 -15.99 5.83 -5.45
N THR A 170 -17.03 5.21 -5.94
CA THR A 170 -17.23 3.76 -5.88
C THR A 170 -16.24 3.00 -6.75
N ASP A 171 -15.86 3.57 -7.91
CA ASP A 171 -14.92 2.92 -8.83
C ASP A 171 -13.53 2.84 -8.23
N VAL A 172 -13.12 3.87 -7.48
CA VAL A 172 -11.86 3.86 -6.70
C VAL A 172 -11.91 2.82 -5.59
N LEU A 173 -13.02 2.76 -4.85
CA LEU A 173 -13.19 1.76 -3.79
C LEU A 173 -13.14 0.34 -4.35
N ASP A 174 -13.84 0.08 -5.45
CA ASP A 174 -13.88 -1.24 -6.07
C ASP A 174 -12.50 -1.63 -6.64
N LEU A 175 -11.77 -0.68 -7.22
CA LEU A 175 -10.39 -0.91 -7.65
C LEU A 175 -9.47 -1.27 -6.47
N ILE A 176 -9.59 -0.59 -5.33
CA ILE A 176 -8.84 -0.93 -4.11
C ILE A 176 -9.21 -2.34 -3.64
N MET A 177 -10.50 -2.68 -3.60
CA MET A 177 -10.96 -3.98 -3.13
C MET A 177 -10.49 -5.14 -4.01
N MET A 178 -10.22 -4.93 -5.30
CA MET A 178 -9.61 -5.95 -6.17
C MET A 178 -8.22 -6.40 -5.70
N PHE A 179 -7.46 -5.56 -4.98
CA PHE A 179 -6.12 -5.89 -4.47
C PHE A 179 -6.13 -6.49 -3.06
N ILE A 180 -7.25 -6.42 -2.36
CA ILE A 180 -7.31 -6.81 -0.95
C ILE A 180 -7.16 -8.32 -0.80
N SER A 181 -8.04 -9.10 -1.36
CA SER A 181 -7.98 -10.57 -1.34
C SER A 181 -9.15 -11.18 -2.11
N ASN A 182 -8.93 -12.36 -2.66
CA ASN A 182 -10.01 -13.22 -3.18
C ASN A 182 -10.68 -14.07 -2.08
N ARG A 183 -10.28 -13.90 -0.82
CA ARG A 183 -10.83 -14.59 0.35
C ARG A 183 -11.93 -13.74 0.97
N GLU A 184 -12.77 -14.35 1.80
CA GLU A 184 -13.82 -13.63 2.56
C GLU A 184 -13.25 -12.67 3.61
N ARG A 185 -12.05 -12.94 4.11
CA ARG A 185 -11.35 -12.16 5.14
C ARG A 185 -9.86 -12.11 4.85
N GLY A 186 -9.24 -11.09 5.43
CA GLY A 186 -7.79 -10.88 5.36
C GLY A 186 -7.35 -10.15 4.12
N VAL A 187 -6.09 -9.77 4.11
CA VAL A 187 -5.45 -9.02 3.03
C VAL A 187 -4.15 -9.70 2.60
N ASN A 188 -3.74 -9.48 1.36
CA ASN A 188 -2.55 -10.09 0.79
C ASN A 188 -1.28 -9.52 1.41
N VAL A 189 -0.52 -10.35 2.11
CA VAL A 189 0.78 -9.94 2.67
C VAL A 189 1.80 -9.83 1.55
N GLY A 190 2.18 -8.61 1.21
CA GLY A 190 3.11 -8.31 0.10
C GLY A 190 2.56 -7.30 -0.91
N SER A 191 1.27 -7.01 -0.88
CA SER A 191 0.64 -5.91 -1.61
C SER A 191 0.83 -4.58 -0.86
N LEU A 192 1.14 -3.50 -1.58
CA LEU A 192 1.27 -2.15 -1.04
C LEU A 192 -0.07 -1.63 -0.49
N ILE A 193 -1.12 -1.78 -1.27
CA ILE A 193 -2.49 -1.37 -0.90
C ILE A 193 -2.98 -2.16 0.31
N ALA A 194 -2.75 -3.47 0.35
CA ALA A 194 -3.15 -4.29 1.48
C ALA A 194 -2.47 -3.88 2.79
N GLN A 195 -1.17 -3.54 2.75
CA GLN A 195 -0.46 -3.02 3.91
C GLN A 195 -1.02 -1.67 4.37
N PHE A 196 -1.32 -0.78 3.43
CA PHE A 196 -1.90 0.52 3.73
C PHE A 196 -3.32 0.40 4.33
N CYS A 197 -4.14 -0.47 3.77
CA CYS A 197 -5.46 -0.80 4.31
C CYS A 197 -5.39 -1.35 5.74
N GLY A 198 -4.36 -2.12 6.07
CA GLY A 198 -4.13 -2.58 7.43
C GLY A 198 -3.94 -1.44 8.44
N ILE A 199 -3.35 -0.31 8.04
CA ILE A 199 -3.19 0.84 8.95
C ILE A 199 -4.51 1.61 9.09
N ILE A 200 -5.29 1.70 8.02
CA ILE A 200 -6.58 2.42 8.02
C ILE A 200 -7.62 1.68 8.86
N TYR A 201 -7.51 0.36 8.96
CA TYR A 201 -8.44 -0.48 9.70
C TYR A 201 -8.33 -0.31 11.23
N LEU A 202 -7.17 0.12 11.75
CA LEU A 202 -6.93 0.40 13.18
C LEU A 202 -7.40 1.80 13.57
#